data_166c737278870cdf679e13518cd39adc
#
_entry.id   166c737278870cdf679e13518cd39adc
#
_cell.length_a   1.000
_cell.length_b   1.000
_cell.length_c   1.000
_cell.angle_alpha   90.00
_cell.angle_beta   90.00
_cell.angle_gamma   90.00
#
_symmetry.space_group_name_H-M   'P 1'
#
loop_
_entity.id
_entity.type
_entity.pdbx_description
1 polymer ?
#
loop_
_entity_poly.entity_id
_entity_poly.type
_entity_poly.pdbx_seq_one_letter_code
_entity_poly.pdbx_strand_id
1 'polypeptide(L)'
;LGTLRGYKARVSQQLLLQNNIFINYEQTGFERILGHLINDNIENIGFDIFDTLLCRPLVKPTDLFHLIEEDVYNITGLRSFNFSRARIHAESFARHGKVEVSLDDIYSTLKENTGFSKDIIDKLKKLECDMERQLLSPRETMLEYFSLAKIHNKNVFIASDMYLPETF
;
A
#
# COMPACT_ATOMS: atom_id res chain seq x y z
N LEU A 1 -11.66 5.34 21.42
CA LEU A 1 -12.01 4.04 20.80
C LEU A 1 -13.54 3.93 20.73
N GLY A 2 -14.13 4.51 19.68
CA GLY A 2 -15.53 4.28 19.36
C GLY A 2 -15.63 2.87 18.79
N THR A 3 -16.31 1.99 19.51
CA THR A 3 -16.55 0.64 19.03
C THR A 3 -17.31 0.66 17.70
N LEU A 4 -17.11 -0.35 16.84
CA LEU A 4 -17.88 -0.58 15.60
C LEU A 4 -19.39 -0.40 15.81
N ARG A 5 -19.91 -0.66 17.03
CA ARG A 5 -21.29 -0.40 17.44
C ARG A 5 -21.63 1.09 17.48
N GLY A 6 -20.76 1.95 17.97
CA GLY A 6 -20.99 3.39 18.02
C GLY A 6 -20.94 4.05 16.64
N TYR A 7 -20.16 3.49 15.73
CA TYR A 7 -20.08 3.91 14.33
C TYR A 7 -21.34 3.49 13.57
N LYS A 8 -21.79 2.23 13.73
CA LYS A 8 -23.06 1.74 13.17
C LYS A 8 -24.25 2.60 13.60
N ALA A 9 -24.31 3.00 14.86
CA ALA A 9 -25.40 3.84 15.38
C ALA A 9 -25.39 5.24 14.75
N ARG A 10 -24.22 5.86 14.56
CA ARG A 10 -24.10 7.18 13.92
C ARG A 10 -24.44 7.15 12.43
N VAL A 11 -23.95 6.14 11.70
CA VAL A 11 -24.24 5.95 10.28
C VAL A 11 -25.74 5.66 10.08
N SER A 12 -26.33 4.79 10.92
CA SER A 12 -27.76 4.47 10.84
C SER A 12 -28.63 5.68 11.19
N GLN A 13 -28.23 6.52 12.15
CA GLN A 13 -28.96 7.73 12.50
C GLN A 13 -28.89 8.80 11.39
N GLN A 14 -27.75 8.95 10.73
CA GLN A 14 -27.63 9.84 9.57
C GLN A 14 -28.44 9.34 8.36
N LEU A 15 -28.48 8.03 8.13
CA LEU A 15 -29.25 7.41 7.04
C LEU A 15 -30.76 7.48 7.25
N LEU A 16 -31.23 7.42 8.50
CA LEU A 16 -32.64 7.55 8.84
C LEU A 16 -33.18 9.00 8.70
N LEU A 17 -32.26 9.97 8.72
CA LEU A 17 -32.61 11.40 8.56
C LEU A 17 -32.59 11.88 7.12
N GLN A 18 -32.11 11.07 6.16
CA GLN A 18 -31.90 11.45 4.76
C GLN A 18 -32.63 10.54 3.76
N ASN A 19 -33.96 10.55 3.77
CA ASN A 19 -34.75 10.02 2.65
C ASN A 19 -34.69 10.89 1.38
N ASN A 20 -33.82 11.88 1.32
CA ASN A 20 -33.54 12.70 0.15
C ASN A 20 -32.02 12.82 0.00
N ILE A 21 -31.44 11.98 -0.87
CA ILE A 21 -30.06 12.14 -1.30
C ILE A 21 -30.00 13.33 -2.27
N PHE A 22 -29.99 14.53 -1.73
CA PHE A 22 -29.46 15.67 -2.45
C PHE A 22 -27.95 15.54 -2.44
N ILE A 23 -27.36 15.22 -3.59
CA ILE A 23 -25.93 15.35 -3.81
C ILE A 23 -25.61 16.84 -3.74
N ASN A 24 -25.37 17.32 -2.53
CA ASN A 24 -24.88 18.67 -2.34
C ASN A 24 -23.38 18.66 -2.67
N TYR A 25 -22.89 19.59 -3.46
CA TYR A 25 -21.48 19.72 -3.84
C TYR A 25 -20.54 19.95 -2.64
N GLU A 26 -21.06 20.10 -1.46
CA GLU A 26 -20.34 20.26 -0.18
C GLU A 26 -20.15 18.95 0.62
N GLN A 27 -20.53 17.78 0.06
CA GLN A 27 -20.30 16.51 0.75
C GLN A 27 -18.79 16.28 0.95
N THR A 28 -18.42 15.96 2.18
CA THR A 28 -17.04 15.54 2.52
C THR A 28 -16.67 14.27 1.75
N GLY A 29 -15.37 14.04 1.54
CA GLY A 29 -14.91 12.80 0.90
C GLY A 29 -15.46 11.55 1.59
N PHE A 30 -15.66 11.60 2.91
CA PHE A 30 -16.29 10.56 3.71
C PHE A 30 -17.73 10.24 3.27
N GLU A 31 -18.57 11.24 3.15
CA GLU A 31 -19.99 11.06 2.78
C GLU A 31 -20.15 10.50 1.36
N ARG A 32 -19.27 10.89 0.43
CA ARG A 32 -19.27 10.34 -0.92
C ARG A 32 -18.91 8.86 -0.94
N ILE A 33 -17.86 8.47 -0.24
CA ILE A 33 -17.44 7.06 -0.13
C ILE A 33 -18.56 6.25 0.52
N LEU A 34 -19.12 6.74 1.62
CA LEU A 34 -20.22 6.08 2.30
C LEU A 34 -21.44 5.91 1.38
N GLY A 35 -21.80 6.95 0.60
CA GLY A 35 -22.87 6.89 -0.38
C GLY A 35 -22.67 5.77 -1.42
N HIS A 36 -21.46 5.53 -1.88
CA HIS A 36 -21.14 4.42 -2.79
C HIS A 36 -21.22 3.06 -2.08
N LEU A 37 -20.75 2.96 -0.84
CA LEU A 37 -20.75 1.72 -0.07
C LEU A 37 -22.17 1.19 0.21
N ILE A 38 -23.13 2.10 0.44
CA ILE A 38 -24.52 1.75 0.76
C ILE A 38 -25.44 1.70 -0.47
N ASN A 39 -24.98 2.12 -1.65
CA ASN A 39 -25.79 2.14 -2.87
C ASN A 39 -26.03 0.71 -3.39
N ASP A 40 -27.27 0.25 -3.41
CA ASP A 40 -27.63 -1.11 -3.84
C ASP A 40 -27.30 -1.38 -5.31
N ASN A 41 -27.19 -0.36 -6.16
CA ASN A 41 -26.78 -0.52 -7.55
C ASN A 41 -25.27 -0.80 -7.73
N ILE A 42 -24.48 -0.64 -6.68
CA ILE A 42 -23.05 -0.97 -6.68
C ILE A 42 -22.85 -2.30 -5.99
N GLU A 43 -22.51 -3.32 -6.76
CA GLU A 43 -22.29 -4.68 -6.25
C GLU A 43 -20.82 -4.95 -5.90
N ASN A 44 -19.91 -4.37 -6.68
CA ASN A 44 -18.49 -4.67 -6.63
C ASN A 44 -17.69 -3.44 -6.16
N ILE A 45 -16.81 -3.64 -5.17
CA ILE A 45 -15.97 -2.58 -4.62
C ILE A 45 -14.53 -3.09 -4.53
N GLY A 46 -13.62 -2.38 -5.21
CA GLY A 46 -12.19 -2.62 -5.14
C GLY A 46 -11.52 -1.67 -4.16
N PHE A 47 -10.58 -2.19 -3.38
CA PHE A 47 -9.69 -1.40 -2.54
C PHE A 47 -8.26 -1.62 -3.02
N ASP A 48 -7.53 -0.53 -3.14
CA ASP A 48 -6.09 -0.57 -3.26
C ASP A 48 -5.47 -0.88 -1.89
N ILE A 49 -4.26 -1.46 -1.88
CA ILE A 49 -3.57 -1.84 -0.63
C ILE A 49 -2.73 -0.69 -0.09
N PHE A 50 -1.69 -0.31 -0.83
CA PHE A 50 -0.67 0.60 -0.35
C PHE A 50 -1.14 2.05 -0.39
N ASP A 51 -0.86 2.78 0.70
CA ASP A 51 -1.31 4.15 0.93
C ASP A 51 -2.86 4.31 0.92
N THR A 52 -3.59 3.19 0.83
CA THR A 52 -5.05 3.09 0.92
C THR A 52 -5.46 2.30 2.15
N LEU A 53 -5.42 0.96 2.13
CA LEU A 53 -5.75 0.12 3.30
C LEU A 53 -4.60 0.08 4.32
N LEU A 54 -3.37 0.09 3.83
CA LEU A 54 -2.15 0.12 4.60
C LEU A 54 -1.41 1.43 4.32
N CYS A 55 -0.76 1.99 5.33
CA CYS A 55 0.06 3.19 5.19
C CYS A 55 1.44 2.98 5.82
N ARG A 56 2.39 3.79 5.37
CA ARG A 56 3.75 3.85 5.87
C ARG A 56 3.98 5.19 6.57
N PRO A 57 4.74 5.24 7.67
CA PRO A 57 5.12 6.48 8.33
C PRO A 57 6.29 7.16 7.60
N LEU A 58 6.25 7.21 6.28
CA LEU A 58 7.27 7.76 5.40
C LEU A 58 6.68 8.89 4.54
N VAL A 59 7.49 9.89 4.22
CA VAL A 59 7.10 10.97 3.31
C VAL A 59 7.06 10.46 1.86
N LYS A 60 8.02 9.60 1.51
CA LYS A 60 8.11 8.93 0.21
C LYS A 60 8.39 7.44 0.43
N PRO A 61 7.85 6.55 -0.40
CA PRO A 61 8.17 5.13 -0.34
C PRO A 61 9.68 4.83 -0.39
N THR A 62 10.43 5.61 -1.16
CA THR A 62 11.89 5.48 -1.30
C THR A 62 12.69 5.85 -0.06
N ASP A 63 12.07 6.53 0.93
CA ASP A 63 12.74 6.86 2.19
C ASP A 63 13.08 5.61 3.01
N LEU A 64 12.37 4.50 2.76
CA LEU A 64 12.71 3.18 3.30
C LEU A 64 14.17 2.80 3.03
N PHE A 65 14.67 3.07 1.84
CA PHE A 65 16.05 2.71 1.47
C PHE A 65 17.10 3.42 2.31
N HIS A 66 16.80 4.62 2.81
CA HIS A 66 17.68 5.33 3.73
C HIS A 66 17.66 4.73 5.13
N LEU A 67 16.51 4.18 5.56
CA LEU A 67 16.40 3.57 6.88
C LEU A 67 17.25 2.31 7.02
N ILE A 68 17.47 1.57 5.93
CA ILE A 68 18.19 0.30 5.94
C ILE A 68 19.66 0.41 5.53
N GLU A 69 20.20 1.62 5.33
CA GLU A 69 21.60 1.82 4.86
C GLU A 69 22.65 1.16 5.77
N GLU A 70 22.48 1.17 7.09
CA GLU A 70 23.42 0.52 8.01
C GLU A 70 23.35 -1.02 7.90
N ASP A 71 22.16 -1.58 7.73
CA ASP A 71 21.98 -3.01 7.51
C ASP A 71 22.55 -3.44 6.14
N VAL A 72 22.40 -2.60 5.11
CA VAL A 72 23.04 -2.79 3.81
C VAL A 72 24.55 -2.82 3.94
N TYR A 73 25.13 -1.91 4.73
CA TYR A 73 26.57 -1.96 5.02
C TYR A 73 26.97 -3.25 5.69
N ASN A 74 26.21 -3.72 6.68
CA ASN A 74 26.50 -4.99 7.37
C ASN A 74 26.45 -6.21 6.43
N ILE A 75 25.58 -6.17 5.40
CA ILE A 75 25.47 -7.24 4.40
C ILE A 75 26.60 -7.16 3.37
N THR A 76 26.91 -5.95 2.88
CA THR A 76 27.83 -5.77 1.74
C THR A 76 29.29 -5.54 2.14
N GLY A 77 29.54 -5.05 3.36
CA GLY A 77 30.85 -4.60 3.84
C GLY A 77 31.32 -3.27 3.21
N LEU A 78 30.49 -2.59 2.43
CA LEU A 78 30.86 -1.43 1.63
C LEU A 78 30.19 -0.13 2.10
N ARG A 79 30.87 0.66 2.92
CA ARG A 79 30.37 1.98 3.39
C ARG A 79 30.17 3.01 2.29
N SER A 80 30.88 2.88 1.18
CA SER A 80 30.73 3.80 0.03
C SER A 80 29.60 3.42 -0.91
N PHE A 81 28.92 2.31 -0.68
CA PHE A 81 27.81 1.88 -1.50
C PHE A 81 26.53 2.61 -1.12
N ASN A 82 26.03 3.47 -1.99
CA ASN A 82 24.74 4.14 -1.81
C ASN A 82 23.62 3.25 -2.32
N PHE A 83 23.01 2.50 -1.40
CA PHE A 83 21.94 1.55 -1.73
C PHE A 83 20.70 2.25 -2.28
N SER A 84 20.24 3.33 -1.64
CA SER A 84 19.07 4.08 -2.07
C SER A 84 19.18 4.48 -3.54
N ARG A 85 20.32 5.08 -3.93
CA ARG A 85 20.53 5.49 -5.32
C ARG A 85 20.58 4.30 -6.26
N ALA A 86 21.31 3.23 -5.89
CA ALA A 86 21.45 2.04 -6.73
C ALA A 86 20.12 1.33 -6.94
N ARG A 87 19.31 1.21 -5.89
CA ARG A 87 17.99 0.56 -5.91
C ARG A 87 16.98 1.35 -6.76
N ILE A 88 16.92 2.67 -6.59
CA ILE A 88 16.05 3.54 -7.39
C ILE A 88 16.45 3.48 -8.87
N HIS A 89 17.74 3.51 -9.15
CA HIS A 89 18.24 3.40 -10.53
C HIS A 89 17.91 2.04 -11.13
N ALA A 90 18.09 0.94 -10.38
CA ALA A 90 17.75 -0.41 -10.84
C ALA A 90 16.25 -0.52 -11.18
N GLU A 91 15.37 0.04 -10.38
CA GLU A 91 13.93 0.07 -10.68
C GLU A 91 13.62 0.87 -11.94
N SER A 92 14.16 2.08 -12.06
CA SER A 92 13.97 2.92 -13.24
C SER A 92 14.43 2.20 -14.51
N PHE A 93 15.54 1.49 -14.44
CA PHE A 93 16.07 0.73 -15.58
C PHE A 93 15.22 -0.51 -15.89
N ALA A 94 14.80 -1.26 -14.86
CA ALA A 94 13.93 -2.43 -15.02
C ALA A 94 12.57 -2.07 -15.64
N ARG A 95 12.03 -0.87 -15.33
CA ARG A 95 10.78 -0.35 -15.90
C ARG A 95 10.90 0.08 -17.37
N HIS A 96 12.11 0.26 -17.88
CA HIS A 96 12.28 0.76 -19.26
C HIS A 96 11.69 -0.22 -20.29
N GLY A 97 10.66 0.23 -20.99
CA GLY A 97 9.97 -0.58 -22.01
C GLY A 97 9.03 -1.67 -21.49
N LYS A 98 8.80 -1.74 -20.17
CA LYS A 98 7.85 -2.69 -19.57
C LYS A 98 6.64 -1.96 -18.97
N VAL A 99 5.47 -2.59 -19.04
CA VAL A 99 4.23 -2.09 -18.39
C VAL A 99 4.30 -2.38 -16.89
N GLU A 100 4.73 -3.57 -16.52
CA GLU A 100 4.85 -4.01 -15.13
C GLU A 100 6.26 -4.54 -14.86
N VAL A 101 6.70 -4.39 -13.62
CA VAL A 101 8.02 -4.82 -13.14
C VAL A 101 7.86 -5.48 -11.78
N SER A 102 8.42 -6.67 -11.63
CA SER A 102 8.48 -7.39 -10.37
C SER A 102 9.69 -6.97 -9.53
N LEU A 103 9.64 -7.25 -8.23
CA LEU A 103 10.80 -7.07 -7.35
C LEU A 103 12.00 -7.90 -7.82
N ASP A 104 11.77 -9.09 -8.40
CA ASP A 104 12.81 -9.94 -8.97
C ASP A 104 13.50 -9.30 -10.16
N ASP A 105 12.77 -8.65 -11.06
CA ASP A 105 13.35 -7.89 -12.18
C ASP A 105 14.24 -6.77 -11.67
N ILE A 106 13.79 -6.04 -10.65
CA ILE A 106 14.52 -4.92 -10.07
C ILE A 106 15.84 -5.41 -9.45
N TYR A 107 15.78 -6.49 -8.65
CA TYR A 107 16.97 -7.04 -8.01
C TYR A 107 17.90 -7.77 -8.98
N SER A 108 17.39 -8.31 -10.08
CA SER A 108 18.20 -8.81 -11.19
C SER A 108 19.02 -7.69 -11.83
N THR A 109 18.36 -6.56 -12.10
CA THR A 109 19.01 -5.35 -12.60
C THR A 109 20.04 -4.80 -11.61
N LEU A 110 19.70 -4.78 -10.30
CA LEU A 110 20.63 -4.35 -9.26
C LEU A 110 21.89 -5.23 -9.24
N LYS A 111 21.72 -6.56 -9.39
CA LYS A 111 22.83 -7.51 -9.47
C LYS A 111 23.75 -7.22 -10.65
N GLU A 112 23.17 -7.00 -11.83
CA GLU A 112 23.93 -6.68 -13.06
C GLU A 112 24.74 -5.39 -12.91
N ASN A 113 24.12 -4.36 -12.31
CA ASN A 113 24.74 -3.06 -12.13
C ASN A 113 25.83 -3.03 -11.06
N THR A 114 25.75 -3.88 -10.03
CA THR A 114 26.67 -3.88 -8.89
C THR A 114 27.71 -4.98 -8.94
N GLY A 115 27.45 -6.07 -9.67
CA GLY A 115 28.28 -7.27 -9.67
C GLY A 115 28.22 -8.07 -8.36
N PHE A 116 27.30 -7.78 -7.45
CA PHE A 116 27.14 -8.51 -6.20
C PHE A 116 26.79 -9.98 -6.43
N SER A 117 27.26 -10.84 -5.53
CA SER A 117 26.89 -12.25 -5.54
C SER A 117 25.39 -12.43 -5.34
N LYS A 118 24.85 -13.56 -5.78
CA LYS A 118 23.45 -13.90 -5.59
C LYS A 118 23.05 -13.87 -4.09
N ASP A 119 23.90 -14.36 -3.20
CA ASP A 119 23.66 -14.37 -1.75
C ASP A 119 23.48 -12.95 -1.18
N ILE A 120 24.31 -12.00 -1.59
CA ILE A 120 24.18 -10.60 -1.19
C ILE A 120 22.86 -10.02 -1.71
N ILE A 121 22.54 -10.23 -2.97
CA ILE A 121 21.30 -9.76 -3.59
C ILE A 121 20.05 -10.32 -2.88
N ASP A 122 20.04 -11.61 -2.60
CA ASP A 122 18.91 -12.26 -1.90
C ASP A 122 18.74 -11.70 -0.47
N LYS A 123 19.83 -11.42 0.23
CA LYS A 123 19.81 -10.76 1.55
C LYS A 123 19.29 -9.32 1.48
N LEU A 124 19.73 -8.54 0.51
CA LEU A 124 19.27 -7.16 0.32
C LEU A 124 17.78 -7.13 -0.02
N LYS A 125 17.32 -8.02 -0.91
CA LYS A 125 15.91 -8.16 -1.25
C LYS A 125 15.08 -8.53 -0.03
N LYS A 126 15.53 -9.49 0.76
CA LYS A 126 14.86 -9.90 2.00
C LYS A 126 14.79 -8.74 2.99
N LEU A 127 15.87 -7.98 3.16
CA LEU A 127 15.93 -6.81 4.05
C LEU A 127 14.90 -5.75 3.64
N GLU A 128 14.78 -5.42 2.34
CA GLU A 128 13.76 -4.50 1.84
C GLU A 128 12.36 -4.99 2.18
N CYS A 129 12.04 -6.25 1.88
CA CYS A 129 10.74 -6.83 2.18
C CYS A 129 10.42 -6.84 3.69
N ASP A 130 11.39 -7.21 4.53
CA ASP A 130 11.19 -7.28 5.98
C ASP A 130 10.98 -5.88 6.57
N MET A 131 11.71 -4.87 6.09
CA MET A 131 11.51 -3.47 6.52
C MET A 131 10.16 -2.93 6.05
N GLU A 132 9.77 -3.20 4.80
CA GLU A 132 8.46 -2.81 4.28
C GLU A 132 7.34 -3.35 5.17
N ARG A 133 7.37 -4.65 5.52
CA ARG A 133 6.39 -5.26 6.43
C ARG A 133 6.36 -4.59 7.81
N GLN A 134 7.52 -4.23 8.35
CA GLN A 134 7.60 -3.59 9.66
C GLN A 134 7.03 -2.17 9.69
N LEU A 135 7.13 -1.45 8.57
CA LEU A 135 6.65 -0.08 8.45
C LEU A 135 5.17 0.00 8.13
N LEU A 136 4.59 -1.04 7.53
CA LEU A 136 3.18 -1.06 7.17
C LEU A 136 2.29 -1.09 8.41
N SER A 137 1.33 -0.20 8.45
CA SER A 137 0.30 -0.13 9.48
C SER A 137 -1.09 0.03 8.84
N PRO A 138 -2.13 -0.54 9.44
CA PRO A 138 -3.49 -0.40 8.95
C PRO A 138 -3.94 1.07 8.98
N ARG A 139 -4.60 1.52 7.91
CA ARG A 139 -5.32 2.79 7.91
C ARG A 139 -6.72 2.56 8.46
N GLU A 140 -6.93 2.83 9.75
CA GLU A 140 -8.17 2.49 10.47
C GLU A 140 -9.44 2.94 9.75
N THR A 141 -9.48 4.18 9.26
CA THR A 141 -10.63 4.72 8.52
C THR A 141 -10.96 3.89 7.26
N MET A 142 -9.95 3.43 6.54
CA MET A 142 -10.15 2.63 5.33
C MET A 142 -10.58 1.21 5.65
N LEU A 143 -10.10 0.64 6.77
CA LEU A 143 -10.59 -0.65 7.27
C LEU A 143 -12.05 -0.58 7.73
N GLU A 144 -12.49 0.57 8.25
CA GLU A 144 -13.91 0.81 8.54
C GLU A 144 -14.75 0.75 7.25
N TYR A 145 -14.31 1.42 6.17
CA TYR A 145 -15.00 1.35 4.88
C TYR A 145 -15.01 -0.07 4.29
N PHE A 146 -13.89 -0.78 4.38
CA PHE A 146 -13.80 -2.18 3.97
C PHE A 146 -14.81 -3.05 4.73
N SER A 147 -14.91 -2.85 6.03
CA SER A 147 -15.87 -3.57 6.89
C SER A 147 -17.31 -3.20 6.55
N LEU A 148 -17.59 -1.92 6.27
CA LEU A 148 -18.92 -1.46 5.84
C LEU A 148 -19.34 -2.06 4.51
N ALA A 149 -18.44 -2.13 3.54
CA ALA A 149 -18.70 -2.78 2.25
C ALA A 149 -19.17 -4.23 2.46
N LYS A 150 -18.48 -4.99 3.32
CA LYS A 150 -18.88 -6.37 3.66
C LYS A 150 -20.23 -6.43 4.38
N ILE A 151 -20.51 -5.50 5.30
CA ILE A 151 -21.80 -5.44 6.02
C ILE A 151 -22.94 -5.20 5.05
N HIS A 152 -22.72 -4.43 3.97
CA HIS A 152 -23.68 -4.15 2.92
C HIS A 152 -23.65 -5.19 1.78
N ASN A 153 -23.10 -6.38 2.03
CA ASN A 153 -23.05 -7.52 1.11
C ASN A 153 -22.41 -7.18 -0.26
N LYS A 154 -21.44 -6.22 -0.27
CA LYS A 154 -20.69 -5.93 -1.49
C LYS A 154 -19.67 -7.02 -1.76
N ASN A 155 -19.45 -7.34 -3.03
CA ASN A 155 -18.32 -8.13 -3.47
C ASN A 155 -17.05 -7.28 -3.33
N VAL A 156 -16.22 -7.61 -2.35
CA VAL A 156 -15.01 -6.84 -2.07
C VAL A 156 -13.81 -7.56 -2.64
N PHE A 157 -13.01 -6.86 -3.42
CA PHE A 157 -11.72 -7.34 -3.92
C PHE A 157 -10.62 -6.33 -3.61
N ILE A 158 -9.40 -6.82 -3.57
CA ILE A 158 -8.20 -6.03 -3.31
C ILE A 158 -7.37 -6.03 -4.59
N ALA A 159 -6.88 -4.86 -4.99
CA ALA A 159 -6.00 -4.69 -6.12
C ALA A 159 -4.74 -3.94 -5.67
N SER A 160 -3.61 -4.24 -6.27
CA SER A 160 -2.37 -3.51 -6.05
C SER A 160 -1.54 -3.52 -7.32
N ASP A 161 -0.88 -2.42 -7.61
CA ASP A 161 0.08 -2.25 -8.69
C ASP A 161 1.55 -2.32 -8.22
N MET A 162 1.74 -2.68 -6.94
CA MET A 162 3.07 -2.78 -6.35
C MET A 162 3.85 -3.99 -6.89
N TYR A 163 5.14 -3.80 -7.06
CA TYR A 163 6.10 -4.81 -7.51
C TYR A 163 6.39 -5.91 -6.46
N LEU A 164 5.80 -5.83 -5.28
CA LEU A 164 5.97 -6.82 -4.22
C LEU A 164 5.30 -8.16 -4.59
N PRO A 165 5.85 -9.30 -4.16
CA PRO A 165 5.27 -10.60 -4.47
C PRO A 165 3.91 -10.80 -3.77
N GLU A 166 3.03 -11.61 -4.37
CA GLU A 166 1.69 -11.94 -3.82
C GLU A 166 1.75 -12.56 -2.41
N THR A 167 2.87 -13.16 -2.06
CA THR A 167 3.12 -13.76 -0.74
C THR A 167 3.65 -12.77 0.29
N PHE A 168 3.70 -11.51 -0.07
CA PHE A 168 4.20 -10.43 0.79
C PHE A 168 3.33 -10.14 2.00
#